data_d8142905e3f6be283f748d577e4ae682
#
_entry.id   d8142905e3f6be283f748d577e4ae682
#
_cell.length_a   1.000
_cell.length_b   1.000
_cell.length_c   1.000
_cell.angle_alpha   90.00
_cell.angle_beta   90.00
_cell.angle_gamma   90.00
#
_symmetry.space_group_name_H-M   'P 1'
#
loop_
_entity.id
_entity.type
_entity.pdbx_description
1 polymer ?
#
loop_
_entity_poly.entity_id
_entity_poly.type
_entity_poly.pdbx_seq_one_letter_code
_entity_poly.pdbx_strand_id
1 'polypeptide(L)'
;MHVAATEQHEVLTGVWQDGRIGTVRGNRAGNGRFGITIHRQEDSRFVDLMEHPKPYYASLLDEVMNMFATGKPDVPLSETLEIVRFLEAANVSRETGQVVRLADDFISIT
;
A
#
# COMPACT_ATOMS: atom_id res chain seq x y z
N MET A 1 -0.46 -12.54 -3.74
CA MET A 1 0.72 -11.75 -3.30
C MET A 1 1.99 -12.57 -3.48
N HIS A 2 2.94 -12.02 -4.16
CA HIS A 2 4.28 -12.59 -4.31
C HIS A 2 5.34 -11.52 -4.11
N VAL A 3 6.43 -11.87 -3.46
CA VAL A 3 7.58 -10.98 -3.23
C VAL A 3 8.83 -11.58 -3.87
N ALA A 4 9.48 -10.81 -4.73
CA ALA A 4 10.84 -11.07 -5.19
C ALA A 4 11.78 -10.12 -4.45
N ALA A 5 12.74 -10.65 -3.72
CA ALA A 5 13.60 -9.86 -2.85
C ALA A 5 15.07 -10.21 -3.00
N THR A 6 15.92 -9.19 -2.92
CA THR A 6 17.35 -9.29 -2.72
C THR A 6 17.73 -8.58 -1.43
N GLU A 7 18.98 -8.53 -1.07
CA GLU A 7 19.44 -7.78 0.12
C GLU A 7 19.08 -6.30 0.04
N GLN A 8 19.16 -5.69 -1.13
CA GLN A 8 18.99 -4.25 -1.31
C GLN A 8 17.65 -3.83 -1.89
N HIS A 9 16.96 -4.72 -2.57
CA HIS A 9 15.75 -4.38 -3.32
C HIS A 9 14.67 -5.45 -3.16
N GLU A 10 13.42 -5.03 -3.28
CA GLU A 10 12.30 -5.95 -3.36
C GLU A 10 11.20 -5.43 -4.26
N VAL A 11 10.43 -6.33 -4.83
CA VAL A 11 9.22 -6.02 -5.58
C VAL A 11 8.10 -6.92 -5.06
N LEU A 12 7.02 -6.30 -4.64
CA LEU A 12 5.81 -6.97 -4.21
C LEU A 12 4.78 -6.85 -5.32
N THR A 13 4.10 -7.93 -5.65
CA THR A 13 3.01 -7.90 -6.61
C THR A 13 1.76 -8.50 -5.98
N GLY A 14 0.69 -7.74 -5.96
CA GLY A 14 -0.63 -8.18 -5.52
C GLY A 14 -1.61 -8.21 -6.68
N VAL A 15 -2.46 -9.21 -6.72
CA VAL A 15 -3.55 -9.34 -7.69
C VAL A 15 -4.86 -9.39 -6.91
N TRP A 16 -5.78 -8.51 -7.26
CA TRP A 16 -7.11 -8.45 -6.66
C TRP A 16 -8.11 -9.29 -7.44
N GLN A 17 -9.18 -9.69 -6.80
CA GLN A 17 -10.23 -10.51 -7.42
C GLN A 17 -10.91 -9.82 -8.62
N ASP A 18 -10.97 -8.49 -8.60
CA ASP A 18 -11.53 -7.69 -9.69
C ASP A 18 -10.57 -7.52 -10.90
N GLY A 19 -9.39 -8.14 -10.85
CA GLY A 19 -8.39 -8.11 -11.92
C GLY A 19 -7.38 -6.98 -11.83
N ARG A 20 -7.47 -6.10 -10.84
CA ARG A 20 -6.43 -5.09 -10.63
C ARG A 20 -5.13 -5.73 -10.18
N ILE A 21 -4.03 -5.15 -10.63
CA ILE A 21 -2.69 -5.57 -10.22
C ILE A 21 -1.97 -4.36 -9.65
N GLY A 22 -1.38 -4.52 -8.48
CA GLY A 22 -0.55 -3.51 -7.85
C GLY A 22 0.85 -4.03 -7.63
N THR A 23 1.83 -3.16 -7.81
CA THR A 23 3.24 -3.46 -7.60
C THR A 23 3.83 -2.42 -6.66
N VAL A 24 4.56 -2.86 -5.66
CA VAL A 24 5.33 -2.00 -4.76
C VAL A 24 6.79 -2.35 -4.91
N ARG A 25 7.61 -1.34 -5.19
CA ARG A 25 9.06 -1.48 -5.22
C ARG A 25 9.67 -0.89 -3.96
N GLY A 26 10.40 -1.69 -3.21
CA GLY A 26 11.18 -1.25 -2.06
C GLY A 26 12.67 -1.16 -2.38
N ASN A 27 13.32 -0.15 -1.85
CA ASN A 27 14.74 0.09 -2.06
C ASN A 27 15.41 0.41 -0.71
N ARG A 28 16.45 -0.34 -0.36
CA ARG A 28 17.26 -0.12 0.84
C ARG A 28 18.62 0.51 0.53
N ALA A 29 18.90 0.75 -0.75
CA ALA A 29 20.20 1.21 -1.24
C ALA A 29 20.29 2.74 -1.40
N GLY A 30 19.73 3.50 -0.51
CA GLY A 30 19.99 4.93 -0.34
C GLY A 30 18.90 5.87 -0.86
N ASN A 31 18.33 5.70 -2.04
CA ASN A 31 17.31 6.61 -2.56
C ASN A 31 15.99 6.42 -1.80
N GLY A 32 15.67 7.36 -0.91
CA GLY A 32 14.45 7.36 -0.10
C GLY A 32 13.27 8.10 -0.71
N ARG A 33 13.34 8.51 -1.97
CA ARG A 33 12.22 9.16 -2.67
C ARG A 33 11.14 8.14 -2.97
N PHE A 34 9.89 8.59 -2.92
CA PHE A 34 8.75 7.74 -3.23
C PHE A 34 7.68 8.49 -4.04
N GLY A 35 6.97 7.72 -4.81
CA GLY A 35 5.91 8.19 -5.67
C GLY A 35 5.04 7.03 -6.12
N ILE A 36 4.05 7.33 -6.92
CA ILE A 36 3.10 6.35 -7.43
C ILE A 36 2.86 6.57 -8.92
N THR A 37 2.81 5.47 -9.67
CA THR A 37 2.33 5.48 -11.05
C THR A 37 0.98 4.78 -11.11
N ILE A 38 0.01 5.45 -11.69
CA ILE A 38 -1.35 4.92 -11.85
C ILE A 38 -1.60 4.72 -13.34
N HIS A 39 -1.84 3.46 -13.74
CA HIS A 39 -2.22 3.11 -15.10
C HIS A 39 -3.73 2.96 -15.18
N ARG A 40 -4.36 3.80 -15.99
CA ARG A 40 -5.80 3.78 -16.24
C ARG A 40 -6.08 3.40 -17.69
N GLN A 41 -7.33 3.18 -18.01
CA GLN A 41 -7.72 2.77 -19.36
C GLN A 41 -7.29 3.76 -20.46
N GLU A 42 -7.34 5.05 -20.18
CA GLU A 42 -7.07 6.09 -21.19
C GLU A 42 -5.75 6.83 -20.97
N ASP A 43 -5.18 6.78 -19.78
CA ASP A 43 -3.94 7.48 -19.46
C ASP A 43 -3.12 6.79 -18.37
N SER A 44 -1.91 7.27 -18.19
CA SER A 44 -1.07 6.93 -17.05
C SER A 44 -0.58 8.21 -16.38
N ARG A 45 -0.57 8.21 -15.06
CA ARG A 45 -0.09 9.34 -14.26
C ARG A 45 0.97 8.91 -13.28
N PHE A 46 2.00 9.73 -13.19
CA PHE A 46 3.01 9.63 -12.15
C PHE A 46 2.84 10.78 -11.15
N VAL A 47 2.86 10.44 -9.87
CA VAL A 47 2.83 11.41 -8.77
C VAL A 47 4.10 11.27 -7.95
N ASP A 48 4.93 12.30 -7.95
CA ASP A 48 6.09 12.39 -7.07
C ASP A 48 5.64 13.00 -5.73
N LEU A 49 5.54 12.17 -4.70
CA LEU A 49 5.06 12.60 -3.40
C LEU A 49 6.06 13.49 -2.66
N MET A 50 7.34 13.45 -3.05
CA MET A 50 8.38 14.29 -2.44
C MET A 50 8.38 15.73 -2.98
N GLU A 51 7.84 15.96 -4.17
CA GLU A 51 7.78 17.27 -4.83
C GLU A 51 6.41 17.93 -4.77
N HIS A 52 5.46 17.33 -4.08
CA HIS A 52 4.14 17.90 -3.93
C HIS A 52 4.23 19.20 -3.11
N PRO A 53 3.55 20.31 -3.55
CA PRO A 53 3.61 21.60 -2.87
C PRO A 53 3.17 21.56 -1.40
N LYS A 54 2.19 20.72 -1.09
CA LYS A 54 1.74 20.48 0.28
C LYS A 54 2.46 19.26 0.86
N PRO A 55 3.19 19.40 1.97
CA PRO A 55 3.82 18.27 2.65
C PRO A 55 2.79 17.19 3.01
N TYR A 56 3.14 15.92 2.79
CA TYR A 56 2.21 14.82 3.05
C TYR A 56 1.80 14.71 4.53
N TYR A 57 2.67 15.08 5.47
CA TYR A 57 2.30 15.16 6.88
C TYR A 57 1.27 16.24 7.18
N ALA A 58 1.29 17.37 6.44
CA ALA A 58 0.26 18.39 6.58
C ALA A 58 -1.10 17.85 6.14
N SER A 59 -1.16 17.10 5.05
CA SER A 59 -2.38 16.43 4.61
C SER A 59 -2.88 15.40 5.61
N LEU A 60 -1.98 14.61 6.18
CA LEU A 60 -2.33 13.67 7.26
C LEU A 60 -2.95 14.38 8.47
N LEU A 61 -2.34 15.46 8.92
CA LEU A 61 -2.83 16.20 10.08
C LEU A 61 -4.19 16.84 9.82
N ASP A 62 -4.44 17.34 8.62
CA ASP A 62 -5.76 17.86 8.23
C ASP A 62 -6.83 16.77 8.37
N GLU A 63 -6.55 15.55 7.92
CA GLU A 63 -7.50 14.44 8.02
C GLU A 63 -7.67 13.95 9.46
N VAL A 64 -6.62 13.98 10.27
CA VAL A 64 -6.72 13.70 11.73
C VAL A 64 -7.63 14.72 12.42
N MET A 65 -7.48 16.01 12.11
CA MET A 65 -8.35 17.06 12.65
C MET A 65 -9.80 16.89 12.20
N ASN A 66 -10.03 16.54 10.94
CA ASN A 66 -11.36 16.24 10.43
C ASN A 66 -11.98 15.04 11.14
N MET A 67 -11.21 14.01 11.41
CA MET A 67 -11.69 12.85 12.17
C MET A 67 -12.15 13.23 13.58
N PHE A 68 -11.40 14.05 14.29
CA PHE A 68 -11.80 14.55 15.61
C PHE A 68 -13.06 15.42 15.54
N ALA A 69 -13.20 16.23 14.50
CA ALA A 69 -14.36 17.09 14.33
C ALA A 69 -15.64 16.34 13.94
N THR A 70 -15.51 15.30 13.12
CA THR A 70 -16.66 14.57 12.53
C THR A 70 -16.95 13.22 13.19
N GLY A 71 -15.98 12.65 13.92
CA GLY A 71 -16.06 11.29 14.45
C GLY A 71 -15.91 10.20 13.40
N LYS A 72 -15.52 10.55 12.17
CA LYS A 72 -15.36 9.60 11.06
C LYS A 72 -13.93 9.62 10.55
N PRO A 73 -13.28 8.45 10.40
CA PRO A 73 -11.96 8.37 9.77
C PRO A 73 -12.07 8.62 8.27
N ASP A 74 -11.03 9.23 7.69
CA ASP A 74 -10.92 9.40 6.24
C ASP A 74 -10.77 8.06 5.52
N VAL A 75 -9.97 7.16 6.11
CA VAL A 75 -9.80 5.79 5.61
C VAL A 75 -10.67 4.84 6.45
N PRO A 76 -11.60 4.11 5.83
CA PRO A 76 -12.41 3.13 6.55
C PRO A 76 -11.55 2.05 7.22
N LEU A 77 -11.98 1.56 8.37
CA LEU A 77 -11.25 0.51 9.09
C LEU A 77 -11.04 -0.75 8.23
N SER A 78 -12.00 -1.10 7.40
CA SER A 78 -11.89 -2.23 6.46
C SER A 78 -10.71 -2.09 5.50
N GLU A 79 -10.47 -0.89 5.00
CA GLU A 79 -9.34 -0.59 4.12
C GLU A 79 -8.00 -0.64 4.88
N THR A 80 -7.96 -0.11 6.09
CA THR A 80 -6.79 -0.21 6.96
C THR A 80 -6.43 -1.67 7.25
N LEU A 81 -7.41 -2.50 7.54
CA LEU A 81 -7.21 -3.92 7.76
C LEU A 81 -6.72 -4.64 6.50
N GLU A 82 -7.23 -4.29 5.33
CA GLU A 82 -6.74 -4.82 4.05
C GLU A 82 -5.26 -4.48 3.83
N ILE A 83 -4.87 -3.25 4.12
CA ILE A 83 -3.46 -2.82 4.02
C ILE A 83 -2.57 -3.66 4.95
N VAL A 84 -2.97 -3.84 6.21
CA VAL A 84 -2.20 -4.64 7.17
C VAL A 84 -2.06 -6.09 6.70
N ARG A 85 -3.12 -6.69 6.20
CA ARG A 85 -3.10 -8.05 5.63
C ARG A 85 -2.16 -8.17 4.43
N PHE A 86 -2.18 -7.17 3.57
CA PHE A 86 -1.25 -7.10 2.45
C PHE A 86 0.21 -7.11 2.94
N LEU A 87 0.53 -6.34 3.97
CA LEU A 87 1.86 -6.29 4.56
C LEU A 87 2.26 -7.61 5.20
N GLU A 88 1.36 -8.24 5.93
CA GLU A 88 1.60 -9.56 6.55
C GLU A 88 1.83 -10.64 5.48
N ALA A 89 1.01 -10.68 4.45
CA ALA A 89 1.17 -11.61 3.34
C ALA A 89 2.51 -11.38 2.59
N ALA A 90 2.92 -10.13 2.44
CA ALA A 90 4.21 -9.79 1.87
C ALA A 90 5.38 -10.35 2.70
N ASN A 91 5.30 -10.26 4.02
CA ASN A 91 6.32 -10.83 4.91
C ASN A 91 6.40 -12.35 4.77
N VAL A 92 5.26 -13.03 4.78
CA VAL A 92 5.22 -14.49 4.59
C VAL A 92 5.77 -14.90 3.23
N SER A 93 5.40 -14.20 2.17
CA SER A 93 5.92 -14.48 0.81
C SER A 93 7.44 -14.27 0.73
N ARG A 94 7.94 -13.22 1.38
CA ARG A 94 9.39 -12.94 1.43
C ARG A 94 10.15 -14.07 2.14
N GLU A 95 9.63 -14.57 3.23
CA GLU A 95 10.26 -15.63 4.02
C GLU A 95 10.18 -17.00 3.35
N THR A 96 9.08 -17.30 2.69
CA THR A 96 8.83 -18.64 2.12
C THR A 96 9.18 -18.75 0.64
N GLY A 97 9.27 -17.63 -0.07
CA GLY A 97 9.41 -17.61 -1.54
C GLY A 97 8.15 -18.04 -2.28
N GLN A 98 7.04 -18.21 -1.60
CA GLN A 98 5.79 -18.73 -2.17
C GLN A 98 4.77 -17.61 -2.40
N VAL A 99 3.85 -17.88 -3.33
CA VAL A 99 2.66 -17.03 -3.51
C VAL A 99 1.76 -17.21 -2.27
N VAL A 100 1.33 -16.10 -1.69
CA VAL A 100 0.43 -16.10 -0.53
C VAL A 100 -0.92 -15.57 -0.96
N ARG A 101 -1.97 -16.33 -0.68
CA ARG A 101 -3.35 -15.86 -0.86
C ARG A 101 -3.80 -15.14 0.40
N LEU A 102 -4.39 -13.95 0.18
CA LEU A 102 -5.08 -13.25 1.26
C LEU A 102 -6.45 -13.90 1.42
N ALA A 103 -6.74 -14.39 2.61
CA ALA A 103 -8.04 -15.00 2.89
C ALA A 103 -9.15 -13.94 2.89
N ASP A 104 -10.29 -14.27 2.31
CA ASP A 104 -11.47 -13.41 2.30
C ASP A 104 -12.12 -13.29 3.68
N ASP A 105 -11.76 -14.20 4.57
CA ASP A 105 -12.41 -14.42 5.88
C ASP A 105 -11.83 -13.59 7.00
N PHE A 106 -11.37 -12.44 6.71
CA PHE A 106 -10.74 -11.63 7.75
C PHE A 106 -11.71 -11.13 8.80
N ILE A 107 -12.74 -11.78 9.00
CA ILE A 107 -13.79 -11.02 9.55
C ILE A 107 -14.15 -11.28 10.92
N SER A 108 -13.58 -12.16 11.55
CA SER A 108 -14.08 -12.54 12.85
C SER A 108 -13.21 -12.14 13.99
N ILE A 109 -12.61 -11.00 13.90
CA ILE A 109 -12.17 -10.33 15.10
C ILE A 109 -13.32 -9.45 15.58
N THR A 110 -14.28 -10.07 16.07
CA THR A 110 -15.24 -9.39 16.94
C THR A 110 -14.72 -9.45 18.35
#